data_f9290d88917d57ae27fa85bb5c7588a5
#
_entry.id   f9290d88917d57ae27fa85bb5c7588a5
#
_cell.length_a   1.000
_cell.length_b   1.000
_cell.length_c   1.000
_cell.angle_alpha   90.00
_cell.angle_beta   90.00
_cell.angle_gamma   90.00
#
_symmetry.space_group_name_H-M   'P 1'
#
loop_
_entity.id
_entity.type
_entity.pdbx_description
1 polymer ?
#
loop_
_entity_poly.entity_id
_entity_poly.type
_entity_poly.pdbx_seq_one_letter_code
_entity_poly.pdbx_strand_id
1 'polypeptide(L)'
;MALFSEDLPAQQFEFDPTKSAENFHKHGIDFEAAQRLWDDAKLLELPARTTDEARWLVIAVLDGKHWSAIITRREQRIRLISVRRAREEEKALYESEEF
;
A
#
# COMPACT_ATOMS: atom_id res chain seq x y z
N MET A 1 2.46 -28.29 14.99
CA MET A 1 2.96 -27.75 14.66
C MET A 1 2.56 -26.83 13.89
N ALA A 2 2.26 -26.35 13.86
CA ALA A 2 1.90 -25.62 13.15
C ALA A 2 2.60 -24.92 12.57
N LEU A 3 2.75 -24.70 12.28
CA LEU A 3 3.47 -24.21 11.84
C LEU A 3 3.40 -23.50 10.97
N PHE A 4 2.90 -23.24 10.75
CA PHE A 4 2.85 -22.75 9.80
C PHE A 4 2.71 -21.38 9.70
N SER A 5 1.84 -20.67 10.15
CA SER A 5 1.69 -19.29 9.88
C SER A 5 2.84 -18.52 10.38
N GLU A 6 3.46 -18.97 11.43
CA GLU A 6 4.55 -18.21 11.84
C GLU A 6 5.74 -18.44 11.00
N ASP A 7 5.67 -19.33 10.06
CA ASP A 7 6.74 -19.53 9.13
C ASP A 7 6.63 -18.65 7.92
N LEU A 8 5.56 -17.88 7.78
CA LEU A 8 5.42 -17.01 6.62
C LEU A 8 6.32 -15.80 6.80
N PRO A 9 7.10 -15.44 5.79
CA PRO A 9 7.95 -14.27 5.91
C PRO A 9 7.12 -13.02 6.02
N ALA A 10 7.61 -12.07 6.77
CA ALA A 10 6.98 -10.77 6.84
C ALA A 10 7.05 -10.13 5.48
N GLN A 11 6.09 -9.28 5.18
CA GLN A 11 6.08 -8.54 3.94
C GLN A 11 7.32 -7.66 3.92
N GLN A 12 8.04 -7.65 2.81
CA GLN A 12 9.25 -6.86 2.69
C GLN A 12 9.00 -5.65 1.83
N PHE A 13 9.44 -4.51 2.30
CA PHE A 13 9.21 -3.24 1.63
C PHE A 13 10.53 -2.60 1.26
N GLU A 14 10.50 -1.81 0.21
CA GLU A 14 11.62 -0.97 -0.13
C GLU A 14 11.11 0.35 -0.64
N PHE A 15 11.92 1.38 -0.58
CA PHE A 15 11.53 2.69 -1.07
C PHE A 15 12.74 3.60 -1.06
N ASP A 16 12.61 4.70 -1.77
CA ASP A 16 13.60 5.73 -1.82
C ASP A 16 13.40 6.67 -0.62
N PRO A 17 14.39 6.82 0.26
CA PRO A 17 14.20 7.67 1.46
C PRO A 17 13.86 9.11 1.13
N THR A 18 14.40 9.66 0.04
CA THR A 18 14.07 11.01 -0.36
C THR A 18 12.61 11.13 -0.74
N LYS A 19 12.11 10.14 -1.47
CA LYS A 19 10.70 10.14 -1.84
C LYS A 19 9.81 9.97 -0.63
N SER A 20 10.25 9.20 0.35
CA SER A 20 9.50 9.03 1.57
C SER A 20 9.34 10.36 2.30
N ALA A 21 10.42 11.12 2.40
CA ALA A 21 10.37 12.43 3.05
C ALA A 21 9.48 13.39 2.28
N GLU A 22 9.57 13.38 0.96
CA GLU A 22 8.71 14.22 0.13
C GLU A 22 7.24 13.85 0.31
N ASN A 23 6.98 12.57 0.42
CA ASN A 23 5.61 12.11 0.60
C ASN A 23 5.04 12.60 1.93
N PHE A 24 5.87 12.60 2.97
CA PHE A 24 5.43 13.11 4.26
C PHE A 24 5.07 14.59 4.15
N HIS A 25 5.89 15.36 3.46
CA HIS A 25 5.63 16.78 3.28
C HIS A 25 4.34 17.03 2.54
N LYS A 26 4.09 16.26 1.49
CA LYS A 26 2.91 16.49 0.66
C LYS A 26 1.64 15.93 1.26
N HIS A 27 1.72 14.77 1.88
CA HIS A 27 0.51 14.03 2.22
C HIS A 27 0.41 13.64 3.68
N GLY A 28 1.41 13.97 4.48
CA GLY A 28 1.35 13.72 5.91
C GLY A 28 1.64 12.30 6.32
N ILE A 29 2.17 11.50 5.41
CA ILE A 29 2.52 10.12 5.72
C ILE A 29 3.80 9.79 4.98
N ASP A 30 4.77 9.18 5.67
CA ASP A 30 5.97 8.73 5.01
C ASP A 30 5.82 7.25 4.68
N PHE A 31 6.83 6.70 4.01
CA PHE A 31 6.72 5.32 3.55
C PHE A 31 6.99 4.32 4.66
N GLU A 32 7.62 4.75 5.73
CA GLU A 32 7.76 3.88 6.89
C GLU A 32 6.40 3.62 7.52
N ALA A 33 5.66 4.69 7.78
CA ALA A 33 4.33 4.59 8.36
C ALA A 33 3.36 3.88 7.43
N ALA A 34 3.52 4.09 6.12
CA ALA A 34 2.60 3.52 5.14
C ALA A 34 2.65 2.00 5.10
N GLN A 35 3.72 1.40 5.58
CA GLN A 35 3.80 -0.06 5.59
C GLN A 35 2.68 -0.67 6.43
N ARG A 36 2.16 0.08 7.39
CA ARG A 36 1.06 -0.42 8.22
C ARG A 36 -0.25 -0.57 7.46
N LEU A 37 -0.34 -0.04 6.25
CA LEU A 37 -1.53 -0.27 5.42
C LEU A 37 -1.73 -1.76 5.17
N TRP A 38 -0.65 -2.51 5.13
CA TRP A 38 -0.73 -3.94 4.87
C TRP A 38 -1.23 -4.75 6.07
N ASP A 39 -1.46 -4.11 7.19
CA ASP A 39 -2.13 -4.75 8.31
C ASP A 39 -3.63 -4.80 8.13
N ASP A 40 -4.18 -4.07 7.17
CA ASP A 40 -5.62 -4.03 6.93
C ASP A 40 -6.04 -5.30 6.20
N ALA A 41 -6.86 -6.11 6.84
CA ALA A 41 -7.32 -7.37 6.26
C ALA A 41 -8.18 -7.17 5.03
N LYS A 42 -8.72 -5.97 4.84
CA LYS A 42 -9.58 -5.66 3.70
C LYS A 42 -8.86 -4.88 2.62
N LEU A 43 -7.55 -4.81 2.71
CA LEU A 43 -6.77 -4.10 1.71
C LEU A 43 -7.16 -4.54 0.31
N LEU A 44 -7.39 -3.57 -0.56
CA LEU A 44 -7.79 -3.82 -1.94
C LEU A 44 -6.65 -3.45 -2.87
N GLU A 45 -6.32 -4.35 -3.77
CA GLU A 45 -5.24 -4.11 -4.70
C GLU A 45 -5.76 -4.23 -6.12
N LEU A 46 -5.50 -3.22 -6.94
CA LEU A 46 -5.97 -3.15 -8.32
C LEU A 46 -4.82 -2.81 -9.24
N PRO A 47 -4.86 -3.30 -10.48
CA PRO A 47 -3.83 -2.87 -11.44
C PRO A 47 -3.93 -1.37 -11.68
N ALA A 48 -2.79 -0.71 -11.76
CA ALA A 48 -2.76 0.70 -12.07
C ALA A 48 -2.24 0.89 -13.49
N ARG A 49 -2.61 2.00 -14.09
CA ARG A 49 -2.12 2.30 -15.42
C ARG A 49 -0.64 2.54 -15.39
N THR A 50 0.07 2.01 -16.38
CA THR A 50 1.50 2.16 -16.43
C THR A 50 1.96 2.00 -17.87
N THR A 51 3.08 2.60 -18.21
CA THR A 51 3.63 2.49 -19.54
C THR A 51 4.85 1.60 -19.59
N ASP A 52 5.52 1.39 -18.47
CA ASP A 52 6.68 0.51 -18.49
C ASP A 52 6.58 -0.57 -17.46
N GLU A 53 6.81 -0.30 -16.22
CA GLU A 53 6.78 -1.41 -15.27
C GLU A 53 5.40 -1.51 -14.62
N ALA A 54 5.02 -2.73 -14.30
CA ALA A 54 3.69 -2.96 -13.73
C ALA A 54 3.55 -2.29 -12.38
N ARG A 55 2.43 -1.63 -12.16
CA ARG A 55 2.13 -0.96 -10.91
C ARG A 55 0.76 -1.34 -10.44
N TRP A 56 0.55 -1.19 -9.14
CA TRP A 56 -0.74 -1.48 -8.53
C TRP A 56 -1.17 -0.32 -7.66
N LEU A 57 -2.47 -0.13 -7.58
CA LEU A 57 -3.09 0.82 -6.67
C LEU A 57 -3.58 0.00 -5.49
N VAL A 58 -3.15 0.39 -4.30
CA VAL A 58 -3.55 -0.27 -3.07
C VAL A 58 -4.39 0.70 -2.27
N ILE A 59 -5.58 0.27 -1.85
CA ILE A 59 -6.45 1.09 -1.03
C ILE A 59 -6.65 0.38 0.30
N ALA A 60 -6.38 1.08 1.39
CA ALA A 60 -6.49 0.48 2.71
C ALA A 60 -6.73 1.55 3.76
N VAL A 61 -7.14 1.11 4.93
CA VAL A 61 -7.41 2.02 6.04
C VAL A 61 -6.29 1.93 7.05
N LEU A 62 -5.85 3.09 7.53
CA LEU A 62 -4.86 3.19 8.57
C LEU A 62 -5.31 4.31 9.51
N ASP A 63 -5.45 3.95 10.78
CA ASP A 63 -5.89 4.91 11.82
C ASP A 63 -7.17 5.63 11.42
N GLY A 64 -8.12 4.86 10.87
CA GLY A 64 -9.44 5.38 10.56
C GLY A 64 -9.54 6.17 9.27
N LYS A 65 -8.46 6.25 8.50
CA LYS A 65 -8.46 7.02 7.27
C LYS A 65 -8.13 6.12 6.09
N HIS A 66 -8.76 6.41 4.96
CA HIS A 66 -8.49 5.65 3.74
C HIS A 66 -7.31 6.26 3.01
N TRP A 67 -6.38 5.42 2.60
CA TRP A 67 -5.19 5.84 1.87
C TRP A 67 -5.08 5.04 0.59
N SER A 68 -4.48 5.66 -0.41
CA SER A 68 -4.21 4.99 -1.69
C SER A 68 -2.71 5.05 -1.92
N ALA A 69 -2.14 3.90 -2.20
CA ALA A 69 -0.69 3.79 -2.44
C ALA A 69 -0.47 3.25 -3.83
N ILE A 70 0.56 3.76 -4.49
CA ILE A 70 1.02 3.20 -5.74
C ILE A 70 2.27 2.41 -5.44
N ILE A 71 2.30 1.18 -5.89
CA ILE A 71 3.42 0.29 -5.63
C ILE A 71 3.85 -0.42 -6.90
N THR A 72 5.05 -0.95 -6.88
CA THR A 72 5.45 -1.94 -7.84
C THR A 72 6.08 -3.08 -7.06
N ARG A 73 6.31 -4.21 -7.72
CA ARG A 73 6.92 -5.36 -7.06
C ARG A 73 8.23 -5.68 -7.73
N ARG A 74 9.22 -5.98 -6.90
CA ARG A 74 10.54 -6.38 -7.38
C ARG A 74 10.99 -7.56 -6.54
N GLU A 75 11.11 -8.71 -7.16
CA GLU A 75 11.65 -9.87 -6.46
C GLU A 75 10.95 -10.13 -5.14
N GLN A 76 9.67 -10.10 -5.11
CA GLN A 76 8.92 -10.40 -3.90
C GLN A 76 8.94 -9.27 -2.86
N ARG A 77 9.51 -8.12 -3.21
CA ARG A 77 9.43 -6.96 -2.35
C ARG A 77 8.40 -6.00 -2.90
N ILE A 78 7.77 -5.27 -2.00
CA ILE A 78 6.83 -4.23 -2.36
C ILE A 78 7.59 -2.92 -2.35
N ARG A 79 7.67 -2.28 -3.52
CA ARG A 79 8.33 -0.98 -3.59
C ARG A 79 7.28 0.11 -3.56
N LEU A 80 7.34 0.95 -2.52
CA LEU A 80 6.40 2.05 -2.36
C LEU A 80 6.84 3.21 -3.24
N ILE A 81 5.89 3.76 -3.99
CA ILE A 81 6.18 4.86 -4.93
C ILE A 81 5.50 6.14 -4.49
N SER A 82 4.24 6.07 -4.07
CA SER A 82 3.55 7.24 -3.54
C SER A 82 2.38 6.78 -2.68
N VAL A 83 2.02 7.61 -1.70
CA VAL A 83 0.90 7.31 -0.81
C VAL A 83 0.18 8.62 -0.55
N ARG A 84 -1.13 8.61 -0.73
CA ARG A 84 -1.94 9.80 -0.50
C ARG A 84 -3.29 9.39 0.06
N ARG A 85 -4.05 10.35 0.55
CA ARG A 85 -5.40 10.05 0.99
C ARG A 85 -6.21 9.56 -0.21
N ALA A 86 -7.08 8.62 0.03
CA ALA A 86 -7.90 8.05 -1.04
C ALA A 86 -8.92 9.08 -1.53
N ARG A 87 -9.21 9.02 -2.81
CA ARG A 87 -10.25 9.85 -3.41
C ARG A 87 -11.60 9.21 -3.14
N GLU A 88 -12.67 9.98 -3.38
CA GLU A 88 -13.99 9.47 -3.07
C GLU A 88 -14.33 8.20 -3.84
N GLU A 89 -13.96 8.14 -5.11
CA GLU A 89 -14.25 6.93 -5.89
C GLU A 89 -13.40 5.75 -5.44
N GLU A 90 -12.21 6.01 -4.88
CA GLU A 90 -11.37 4.95 -4.36
C GLU A 90 -11.92 4.41 -3.05
N LYS A 91 -12.41 5.31 -2.20
CA LYS A 91 -13.08 4.87 -0.97
C LYS A 91 -14.29 4.03 -1.30
N ALA A 92 -15.05 4.43 -2.31
CA ALA A 92 -16.23 3.69 -2.70
C ALA A 92 -15.88 2.29 -3.17
N LEU A 93 -14.78 2.16 -3.92
CA LEU A 93 -14.33 0.85 -4.36
C LEU A 93 -13.96 -0.02 -3.17
N TYR A 94 -13.22 0.54 -2.23
CA TYR A 94 -12.79 -0.19 -1.05
C TYR A 94 -14.01 -0.65 -0.22
N GLU A 95 -14.99 0.25 -0.04
CA GLU A 95 -16.15 -0.06 0.76
C GLU A 95 -17.11 -1.02 0.07
N SER A 96 -17.06 -1.09 -1.25
CA SER A 96 -17.98 -1.95 -1.97
C SER A 96 -17.48 -3.38 -2.08
N GLU A 97 -16.25 -3.63 -1.67
CA GLU A 97 -15.71 -4.99 -1.70
C GLU A 97 -16.24 -5.72 -0.50
N GLU A 98 -17.27 -6.49 -0.71
CA GLU A 98 -17.76 -7.26 0.40
C GLU A 98 -18.11 -8.61 -0.06
N PHE A 99 -17.89 -9.57 0.77
CA PHE A 99 -18.02 -10.95 0.41
C PHE A 99 -18.68 -11.75 1.51
#